data_0a05acad608f554666f33319b3d94f2d
#
_entry.id   0a05acad608f554666f33319b3d94f2d
#
_cell.length_a   1.000
_cell.length_b   1.000
_cell.length_c   1.000
_cell.angle_alpha   90.00
_cell.angle_beta   90.00
_cell.angle_gamma   90.00
#
_symmetry.space_group_name_H-M   'P 1'
#
loop_
_entity.id
_entity.type
_entity.pdbx_description
1 polymer ?
#
loop_
_entity_poly.entity_id
_entity_poly.type
_entity_poly.pdbx_seq_one_letter_code
_entity_poly.pdbx_strand_id
1 'polypeptide(L)'
;MDALLKETVDATVNSRYPSMAPEGRKLIEKILIRKEVEKGALLLNEGQVSHNIVLVGKGMLRQFYYKNGKDVTEHFSNEGCIIICIESTLKQEPTHLMIEALEPSVVYLLPYNKLLTLTEISWEINMFYRKILEYSLIVSQIKADSWRCLLYTSDAA
;
A
#
# COMPACT_ATOMS: atom_id res chain seq x y z
N MET A 1 -25.28 -2.68 -0.25
CA MET A 1 -24.11 -3.56 0.01
C MET A 1 -23.00 -3.23 -0.98
N ASP A 2 -21.79 -3.11 -0.51
CA ASP A 2 -20.65 -2.73 -1.35
C ASP A 2 -19.95 -3.97 -1.90
N ALA A 3 -20.34 -4.38 -3.12
CA ALA A 3 -19.76 -5.55 -3.79
C ALA A 3 -18.26 -5.35 -4.07
N LEU A 4 -17.85 -4.14 -4.39
CA LEU A 4 -16.44 -3.83 -4.64
C LEU A 4 -15.58 -3.99 -3.38
N LEU A 5 -16.14 -3.70 -2.20
CA LEU A 5 -15.44 -3.91 -0.93
C LEU A 5 -15.03 -5.37 -0.77
N LYS A 6 -15.96 -6.29 -0.97
CA LYS A 6 -15.67 -7.73 -0.86
C LYS A 6 -14.66 -8.18 -1.89
N GLU A 7 -14.81 -7.77 -3.14
CA GLU A 7 -13.87 -8.10 -4.21
C GLU A 7 -12.45 -7.58 -3.89
N THR A 8 -12.36 -6.37 -3.36
CA THR A 8 -11.07 -5.75 -3.03
C THR A 8 -10.42 -6.47 -1.86
N VAL A 9 -11.17 -6.80 -0.82
CA VAL A 9 -10.63 -7.56 0.32
C VAL A 9 -10.14 -8.92 -0.18
N ASP A 10 -10.93 -9.63 -0.97
CA ASP A 10 -10.52 -10.94 -1.48
C ASP A 10 -9.27 -10.84 -2.36
N ALA A 11 -9.21 -9.88 -3.27
CA ALA A 11 -8.05 -9.71 -4.16
C ALA A 11 -6.78 -9.38 -3.38
N THR A 12 -6.85 -8.44 -2.44
CA THR A 12 -5.68 -8.00 -1.66
C THR A 12 -5.22 -9.06 -0.68
N VAL A 13 -6.14 -9.72 0.02
CA VAL A 13 -5.81 -10.80 0.94
C VAL A 13 -5.21 -11.98 0.17
N ASN A 14 -5.82 -12.38 -0.94
CA ASN A 14 -5.31 -13.50 -1.76
C ASN A 14 -3.90 -13.23 -2.30
N SER A 15 -3.56 -11.96 -2.55
CA SER A 15 -2.22 -11.59 -3.05
C SER A 15 -1.12 -11.76 -2.00
N ARG A 16 -1.48 -11.82 -0.73
CA ARG A 16 -0.53 -11.89 0.38
C ARG A 16 -0.70 -13.13 1.25
N TYR A 17 -1.93 -13.43 1.64
CA TYR A 17 -2.23 -14.55 2.54
C TYR A 17 -3.54 -15.23 2.13
N PRO A 18 -3.52 -16.03 1.05
CA PRO A 18 -4.75 -16.61 0.46
C PRO A 18 -5.46 -17.59 1.38
N SER A 19 -4.78 -18.12 2.40
CA SER A 19 -5.37 -19.09 3.34
C SER A 19 -6.32 -18.47 4.36
N MET A 20 -6.46 -17.14 4.38
CA MET A 20 -7.33 -16.48 5.36
C MET A 20 -8.77 -16.93 5.23
N ALA A 21 -9.35 -17.36 6.35
CA ALA A 21 -10.75 -17.75 6.44
C ALA A 21 -11.71 -16.57 6.26
N PRO A 22 -12.98 -16.83 5.92
CA PRO A 22 -13.97 -15.75 5.75
C PRO A 22 -14.13 -14.84 6.97
N GLU A 23 -13.98 -15.35 8.18
CA GLU A 23 -14.10 -14.58 9.42
C GLU A 23 -13.04 -13.47 9.50
N GLY A 24 -11.79 -13.79 9.15
CA GLY A 24 -10.71 -12.80 9.13
C GLY A 24 -10.96 -11.72 8.09
N ARG A 25 -11.44 -12.11 6.91
CA ARG A 25 -11.77 -11.16 5.83
C ARG A 25 -12.89 -10.20 6.24
N LYS A 26 -13.90 -10.69 6.95
CA LYS A 26 -14.99 -9.86 7.46
C LYS A 26 -14.50 -8.87 8.51
N LEU A 27 -13.55 -9.24 9.34
CA LEU A 27 -12.96 -8.31 10.31
C LEU A 27 -12.26 -7.15 9.58
N ILE A 28 -11.54 -7.45 8.51
CA ILE A 28 -10.90 -6.42 7.69
C ILE A 28 -11.95 -5.53 7.03
N GLU A 29 -12.99 -6.11 6.42
CA GLU A 29 -14.07 -5.34 5.79
C GLU A 29 -14.68 -4.32 6.73
N LYS A 30 -14.87 -4.67 8.01
CA LYS A 30 -15.50 -3.81 9.00
C LYS A 30 -14.70 -2.55 9.33
N ILE A 31 -13.39 -2.58 9.19
CA ILE A 31 -12.53 -1.43 9.54
C ILE A 31 -12.13 -0.60 8.33
N LEU A 32 -12.39 -1.07 7.12
CA LEU A 32 -12.05 -0.34 5.89
C LEU A 32 -12.97 0.86 5.68
N ILE A 33 -12.37 1.94 5.18
CA ILE A 33 -13.08 3.17 4.86
C ILE A 33 -13.00 3.39 3.34
N ARG A 34 -14.16 3.37 2.67
CA ARG A 34 -14.23 3.62 1.23
C ARG A 34 -13.99 5.09 0.94
N LYS A 35 -13.16 5.36 -0.06
CA LYS A 35 -12.91 6.71 -0.54
C LYS A 35 -12.89 6.71 -2.07
N GLU A 36 -13.70 7.59 -2.66
CA GLU A 36 -13.68 7.83 -4.10
C GLU A 36 -12.88 9.10 -4.35
N VAL A 37 -11.97 9.03 -5.31
CA VAL A 37 -11.06 10.14 -5.61
C VAL A 37 -11.01 10.41 -7.11
N GLU A 38 -10.82 11.66 -7.46
CA GLU A 38 -10.71 12.11 -8.85
C GLU A 38 -9.24 12.02 -9.31
N LYS A 39 -9.05 12.06 -10.61
CA LYS A 39 -7.72 12.17 -11.20
C LYS A 39 -6.99 13.38 -10.62
N GLY A 40 -5.75 13.16 -10.21
CA GLY A 40 -4.88 14.19 -9.62
C GLY A 40 -5.05 14.37 -8.13
N ALA A 41 -6.03 13.72 -7.50
CA ALA A 41 -6.20 13.82 -6.05
C ALA A 41 -5.02 13.19 -5.31
N LEU A 42 -4.56 13.85 -4.26
CA LEU A 42 -3.50 13.36 -3.38
C LEU A 42 -4.14 12.68 -2.16
N LEU A 43 -3.93 11.37 -2.02
CA LEU A 43 -4.35 10.63 -0.83
C LEU A 43 -3.39 10.85 0.33
N LEU A 44 -2.14 11.12 0.03
CA LEU A 44 -1.11 11.42 1.00
C LEU A 44 -0.17 12.46 0.40
N ASN A 45 0.07 13.54 1.13
CA ASN A 45 0.96 14.61 0.69
C ASN A 45 2.22 14.66 1.57
N GLU A 46 3.30 15.17 1.01
CA GLU A 46 4.56 15.37 1.74
C GLU A 46 4.33 16.13 3.03
N GLY A 47 4.95 15.70 4.11
CA GLY A 47 4.81 16.29 5.42
C GLY A 47 3.64 15.76 6.26
N GLN A 48 2.71 15.04 5.66
CA GLN A 48 1.64 14.38 6.40
C GLN A 48 2.14 13.04 6.96
N VAL A 49 1.49 12.56 8.02
CA VAL A 49 1.74 11.23 8.57
C VAL A 49 0.80 10.23 7.88
N SER A 50 1.35 9.11 7.43
CA SER A 50 0.55 8.05 6.83
C SER A 50 -0.14 7.23 7.93
N HIS A 51 -1.46 7.43 8.08
CA HIS A 51 -2.26 6.71 9.07
C HIS A 51 -2.95 5.48 8.49
N ASN A 52 -2.90 5.30 7.18
CA ASN A 52 -3.64 4.24 6.49
C ASN A 52 -2.76 3.48 5.51
N ILE A 53 -3.02 2.17 5.41
CA ILE A 53 -2.62 1.37 4.27
C ILE A 53 -3.75 1.50 3.26
N VAL A 54 -3.45 1.54 1.97
CA VAL A 54 -4.45 1.76 0.92
C VAL A 54 -4.65 0.48 0.11
N LEU A 55 -5.88 0.01 0.02
CA LEU A 55 -6.27 -1.09 -0.85
C LEU A 55 -6.96 -0.50 -2.09
N VAL A 56 -6.45 -0.81 -3.27
CA VAL A 56 -7.00 -0.25 -4.51
C VAL A 56 -8.15 -1.13 -4.99
N GLY A 57 -9.36 -0.57 -4.99
CA GLY A 57 -10.54 -1.24 -5.50
C GLY A 57 -10.74 -1.05 -7.00
N LYS A 58 -10.49 0.15 -7.48
CA LYS A 58 -10.64 0.51 -8.90
C LYS A 58 -9.76 1.69 -9.21
N GLY A 59 -9.15 1.68 -10.40
CA GLY A 59 -8.35 2.80 -10.90
C GLY A 59 -6.85 2.54 -10.83
N MET A 60 -6.09 3.62 -10.88
CA MET A 60 -4.63 3.58 -10.90
C MET A 60 -4.08 4.71 -10.05
N LEU A 61 -3.15 4.37 -9.16
CA LEU A 61 -2.47 5.34 -8.30
C LEU A 61 -0.96 5.18 -8.45
N ARG A 62 -0.23 6.20 -8.01
CA ARG A 62 1.23 6.13 -7.96
C ARG A 62 1.73 6.61 -6.61
N GLN A 63 2.87 6.06 -6.18
CA GLN A 63 3.69 6.60 -5.10
C GLN A 63 4.85 7.34 -5.74
N PHE A 64 5.07 8.57 -5.31
CA PHE A 64 6.11 9.41 -5.90
C PHE A 64 6.70 10.37 -4.86
N TYR A 65 7.83 10.97 -5.21
CA TYR A 65 8.49 11.98 -4.39
C TYR A 65 9.19 12.99 -5.30
N TYR A 66 9.58 14.13 -4.75
CA TYR A 66 10.38 15.11 -5.47
C TYR A 66 11.84 14.97 -5.11
N LYS A 67 12.70 14.96 -6.12
CA LYS A 67 14.14 14.96 -5.97
C LYS A 67 14.72 16.03 -6.89
N ASN A 68 15.39 17.04 -6.29
CA ASN A 68 15.96 18.16 -7.04
C ASN A 68 14.92 18.87 -7.91
N GLY A 69 13.71 19.05 -7.40
CA GLY A 69 12.59 19.69 -8.11
C GLY A 69 11.91 18.83 -9.17
N LYS A 70 12.35 17.57 -9.32
CA LYS A 70 11.77 16.64 -10.27
C LYS A 70 10.90 15.59 -9.58
N ASP A 71 9.79 15.31 -10.21
CA ASP A 71 8.82 14.29 -9.81
C ASP A 71 9.37 12.91 -10.18
N VAL A 72 9.52 12.04 -9.18
CA VAL A 72 10.03 10.68 -9.37
C VAL A 72 8.98 9.68 -8.89
N THR A 73 8.43 8.91 -9.82
CA THR A 73 7.49 7.84 -9.49
C THR A 73 8.24 6.60 -9.04
N GLU A 74 7.88 6.07 -7.88
CA GLU A 74 8.48 4.88 -7.30
C GLU A 74 7.68 3.62 -7.62
N HIS A 75 6.35 3.70 -7.54
CA HIS A 75 5.43 2.58 -7.78
C HIS A 75 4.15 3.04 -8.45
N PHE A 76 3.61 2.18 -9.32
CA PHE A 76 2.24 2.27 -9.84
C PHE A 76 1.43 1.13 -9.23
N SER A 77 0.16 1.41 -8.89
CA SER A 77 -0.74 0.44 -8.26
C SER A 77 -2.13 0.50 -8.87
N ASN A 78 -2.59 -0.62 -9.39
CA ASN A 78 -3.94 -0.77 -9.97
C ASN A 78 -4.83 -1.64 -9.07
N GLU A 79 -5.96 -2.11 -9.60
CA GLU A 79 -6.91 -2.92 -8.84
C GLU A 79 -6.24 -4.12 -8.15
N GLY A 80 -6.54 -4.32 -6.88
CA GLY A 80 -6.03 -5.42 -6.09
C GLY A 80 -4.67 -5.17 -5.46
N CYS A 81 -4.05 -4.02 -5.71
CA CYS A 81 -2.76 -3.66 -5.11
C CYS A 81 -2.95 -3.09 -3.71
N ILE A 82 -1.92 -3.26 -2.90
CA ILE A 82 -1.80 -2.69 -1.56
C ILE A 82 -0.71 -1.62 -1.59
N ILE A 83 -1.03 -0.41 -1.14
CA ILE A 83 -0.08 0.69 -1.05
C ILE A 83 0.24 0.95 0.42
N ILE A 84 1.51 0.89 0.77
CA ILE A 84 1.99 1.24 2.09
C ILE A 84 3.22 2.14 1.97
N CYS A 85 3.18 3.30 2.65
CA CYS A 85 4.34 4.16 2.83
C CYS A 85 5.04 3.71 4.12
N ILE A 86 5.91 2.73 4.00
CA ILE A 86 6.47 1.95 5.12
C ILE A 86 7.01 2.84 6.22
N GLU A 87 7.94 3.73 5.90
CA GLU A 87 8.61 4.53 6.93
C GLU A 87 7.63 5.39 7.71
N SER A 88 6.79 6.13 7.01
CA SER A 88 5.80 7.01 7.67
C SER A 88 4.79 6.21 8.46
N THR A 89 4.27 5.11 7.89
CA THR A 89 3.24 4.31 8.55
C THR A 89 3.78 3.62 9.81
N LEU A 90 4.94 2.99 9.74
CA LEU A 90 5.49 2.26 10.87
C LEU A 90 6.02 3.18 11.96
N LYS A 91 6.66 4.28 11.59
CA LYS A 91 7.22 5.24 12.55
C LYS A 91 6.22 6.28 13.02
N GLN A 92 5.10 6.45 12.29
CA GLN A 92 4.14 7.53 12.50
C GLN A 92 4.83 8.90 12.47
N GLU A 93 5.66 9.10 11.46
CA GLU A 93 6.39 10.33 11.18
C GLU A 93 6.00 10.90 9.82
N PRO A 94 6.22 12.20 9.56
CA PRO A 94 5.91 12.82 8.27
C PRO A 94 6.56 12.09 7.09
N THR A 95 5.79 11.93 6.01
CA THR A 95 6.23 11.22 4.82
C THR A 95 6.95 12.11 3.83
N HIS A 96 7.89 11.53 3.09
CA HIS A 96 8.46 12.11 1.87
C HIS A 96 7.77 11.56 0.62
N LEU A 97 7.09 10.41 0.73
CA LEU A 97 6.32 9.82 -0.36
C LEU A 97 4.91 10.39 -0.40
N MET A 98 4.43 10.62 -1.59
CA MET A 98 3.06 11.06 -1.85
C MET A 98 2.31 9.97 -2.59
N ILE A 99 0.98 9.98 -2.48
CA ILE A 99 0.10 9.06 -3.20
C ILE A 99 -0.88 9.88 -4.02
N GLU A 100 -0.86 9.69 -5.34
CA GLU A 100 -1.71 10.42 -6.29
C GLU A 100 -2.54 9.47 -7.13
N ALA A 101 -3.81 9.81 -7.35
CA ALA A 101 -4.67 9.09 -8.28
C ALA A 101 -4.39 9.57 -9.72
N LEU A 102 -4.08 8.62 -10.61
CA LEU A 102 -3.81 8.92 -12.01
C LEU A 102 -5.06 8.92 -12.89
N GLU A 103 -6.14 8.40 -12.37
CA GLU A 103 -7.47 8.38 -12.96
C GLU A 103 -8.51 8.34 -11.86
N PRO A 104 -9.81 8.54 -12.14
CA PRO A 104 -10.83 8.38 -11.10
C PRO A 104 -10.72 7.00 -10.47
N SER A 105 -10.61 6.95 -9.16
CA SER A 105 -10.28 5.70 -8.44
C SER A 105 -11.16 5.52 -7.21
N VAL A 106 -11.34 4.26 -6.84
CA VAL A 106 -11.97 3.86 -5.59
C VAL A 106 -10.95 3.11 -4.75
N VAL A 107 -10.71 3.60 -3.56
CA VAL A 107 -9.76 2.98 -2.62
C VAL A 107 -10.44 2.67 -1.31
N TYR A 108 -9.90 1.72 -0.58
CA TYR A 108 -10.31 1.40 0.78
C TYR A 108 -9.13 1.67 1.70
N LEU A 109 -9.35 2.56 2.66
CA LEU A 109 -8.32 2.93 3.63
C LEU A 109 -8.37 1.94 4.78
N LEU A 110 -7.24 1.34 5.08
CA LEU A 110 -7.06 0.41 6.20
C LEU A 110 -6.32 1.17 7.31
N PRO A 111 -7.05 1.66 8.33
CA PRO A 111 -6.42 2.43 9.41
C PRO A 111 -5.39 1.58 10.13
N TYR A 112 -4.16 2.07 10.21
CA TYR A 112 -3.03 1.33 10.77
C TYR A 112 -3.26 0.96 12.24
N ASN A 113 -3.76 1.90 13.04
CA ASN A 113 -4.03 1.64 14.45
C ASN A 113 -5.08 0.55 14.66
N LYS A 114 -6.10 0.51 13.80
CA LYS A 114 -7.14 -0.53 13.88
C LYS A 114 -6.61 -1.88 13.39
N LEU A 115 -5.76 -1.87 12.38
CA LEU A 115 -5.09 -3.10 11.93
C LEU A 115 -4.25 -3.69 13.06
N LEU A 116 -3.46 -2.89 13.77
CA LEU A 116 -2.66 -3.36 14.89
C LEU A 116 -3.52 -3.98 15.98
N THR A 117 -4.66 -3.37 16.30
CA THR A 117 -5.60 -3.95 17.26
C THR A 117 -6.10 -5.33 16.81
N LEU A 118 -6.43 -5.48 15.52
CA LEU A 118 -6.87 -6.76 14.98
C LEU A 118 -5.75 -7.81 14.98
N THR A 119 -4.50 -7.43 14.81
CA THR A 119 -3.38 -8.38 14.86
C THR A 119 -3.22 -9.01 16.24
N GLU A 120 -3.69 -8.35 17.28
CA GLU A 120 -3.63 -8.88 18.66
C GLU A 120 -4.70 -9.92 18.94
N ILE A 121 -5.82 -9.90 18.19
CA ILE A 121 -6.95 -10.80 18.42
C ILE A 121 -7.12 -11.85 17.32
N SER A 122 -6.46 -11.69 16.18
CA SER A 122 -6.56 -12.63 15.06
C SER A 122 -5.17 -12.98 14.53
N TRP A 123 -4.82 -14.25 14.65
CA TRP A 123 -3.56 -14.77 14.12
C TRP A 123 -3.50 -14.62 12.59
N GLU A 124 -4.61 -14.83 11.90
CA GLU A 124 -4.65 -14.71 10.44
C GLU A 124 -4.42 -13.28 9.97
N ILE A 125 -4.97 -12.29 10.68
CA ILE A 125 -4.72 -10.89 10.36
C ILE A 125 -3.27 -10.52 10.65
N ASN A 126 -2.70 -11.06 11.73
CA ASN A 126 -1.27 -10.87 12.00
C ASN A 126 -0.44 -11.44 10.85
N MET A 127 -0.77 -12.62 10.33
CA MET A 127 -0.08 -13.21 9.17
C MET A 127 -0.23 -12.36 7.92
N PHE A 128 -1.41 -11.81 7.68
CA PHE A 128 -1.64 -10.91 6.55
C PHE A 128 -0.75 -9.66 6.65
N TYR A 129 -0.72 -9.04 7.82
CA TYR A 129 0.14 -7.89 8.07
C TYR A 129 1.61 -8.24 7.86
N ARG A 130 2.06 -9.35 8.41
CA ARG A 130 3.42 -9.85 8.22
C ARG A 130 3.74 -10.02 6.73
N LYS A 131 2.84 -10.60 5.96
CA LYS A 131 3.03 -10.83 4.52
C LYS A 131 3.08 -9.53 3.73
N ILE A 132 2.34 -8.51 4.13
CA ILE A 132 2.44 -7.17 3.55
C ILE A 132 3.85 -6.63 3.75
N LEU A 133 4.39 -6.73 4.97
CA LEU A 133 5.73 -6.23 5.30
C LEU A 133 6.82 -7.04 4.59
N GLU A 134 6.71 -8.36 4.56
CA GLU A 134 7.67 -9.23 3.87
C GLU A 134 7.76 -8.88 2.38
N TYR A 135 6.61 -8.71 1.73
CA TYR A 135 6.57 -8.34 0.31
C TYR A 135 7.27 -6.99 0.08
N SER A 136 7.02 -6.02 0.94
CA SER A 136 7.67 -4.71 0.84
C SER A 136 9.18 -4.80 0.99
N LEU A 137 9.67 -5.65 1.90
CA LEU A 137 11.10 -5.91 2.06
C LEU A 137 11.70 -6.54 0.80
N ILE A 138 11.02 -7.52 0.23
CA ILE A 138 11.49 -8.20 -0.99
C ILE A 138 11.56 -7.21 -2.16
N VAL A 139 10.53 -6.40 -2.35
CA VAL A 139 10.51 -5.40 -3.43
C VAL A 139 11.63 -4.38 -3.24
N SER A 140 11.88 -3.92 -2.01
CA SER A 140 12.97 -2.99 -1.71
C SER A 140 14.33 -3.60 -2.02
N GLN A 141 14.52 -4.88 -1.69
CA GLN A 141 15.77 -5.60 -1.97
C GLN A 141 16.01 -5.75 -3.47
N ILE A 142 14.98 -6.10 -4.23
CA ILE A 142 15.07 -6.22 -5.68
C ILE A 142 15.49 -4.88 -6.31
N LYS A 143 14.91 -3.77 -5.85
CA LYS A 143 15.29 -2.43 -6.32
C LYS A 143 16.72 -2.09 -5.99
N ALA A 144 17.18 -2.39 -4.77
CA ALA A 144 18.55 -2.15 -4.35
C ALA A 144 19.53 -2.94 -5.21
N ASP A 145 19.23 -4.21 -5.50
CA ASP A 145 20.06 -5.07 -6.34
C ASP A 145 20.11 -4.55 -7.78
N SER A 146 19.01 -4.09 -8.33
CA SER A 146 18.96 -3.48 -9.66
C SER A 146 19.85 -2.24 -9.74
N TRP A 147 19.83 -1.39 -8.72
CA TRP A 147 20.71 -0.22 -8.64
C TRP A 147 22.18 -0.61 -8.61
N ARG A 148 22.55 -1.62 -7.82
CA ARG A 148 23.92 -2.12 -7.75
C ARG A 148 24.38 -2.64 -9.10
N CYS A 149 23.55 -3.39 -9.81
CA CYS A 149 23.86 -3.89 -11.15
C CYS A 149 24.11 -2.76 -12.15
N LEU A 150 23.30 -1.72 -12.11
CA LEU A 150 23.48 -0.55 -12.97
C LEU A 150 24.78 0.17 -12.69
N LEU A 151 25.14 0.35 -11.42
CA LEU A 151 26.41 0.98 -11.03
C LEU A 151 27.62 0.17 -11.51
N TYR A 152 27.60 -1.15 -11.34
CA TYR A 152 28.67 -2.01 -11.83
C TYR A 152 28.80 -1.98 -13.34
N THR A 153 27.70 -1.96 -14.05
CA THR A 153 27.70 -1.87 -15.51
C THR A 153 28.31 -0.55 -15.98
N SER A 154 28.00 0.55 -15.29
CA SER A 154 28.56 1.86 -15.60
C SER A 154 30.07 1.91 -15.36
N ASP A 155 30.54 1.30 -14.28
CA ASP A 155 31.97 1.26 -13.93
C ASP A 155 32.76 0.34 -14.84
N ALA A 156 32.14 -0.66 -15.44
CA ALA A 156 32.78 -1.59 -16.36
C ALA A 156 32.95 -1.01 -17.77
N ALA A 157 32.27 0.08 -18.05
CA ALA A 157 32.39 0.77 -19.34
C ALA A 157 33.54 1.78 -19.33
#